data_3fb9a857066e85717d470987213008ce
#
_entry.id   3fb9a857066e85717d470987213008ce
#
_cell.length_a   1.000
_cell.length_b   1.000
_cell.length_c   1.000
_cell.angle_alpha   90.00
_cell.angle_beta   90.00
_cell.angle_gamma   90.00
#
_symmetry.space_group_name_H-M   'P 1'
#
loop_
_entity.id
_entity.type
_entity.pdbx_description
1 polymer ?
#
loop_
_entity_poly.entity_id
_entity_poly.type
_entity_poly.pdbx_seq_one_letter_code
_entity_poly.pdbx_strand_id
1 'polypeptide(L)'
;MKLTVFYTNTREYMKEFIRYILRRLIRWGYIVGVAGLVMAIVFFKDGDNFKAGTMMTAGFVSLAVALFTVPISVRDLMTQEKKLTGDEDKVMLRFLDDAVELHQGKAHLSVEYRHVISVAETKSLYILQIGKRNGVYIPKEAVKEEDRDAFNALLEKLKKQTEKHGN
;
A
#
# COMPACT_ATOMS: atom_id res chain seq x y z
N MET A 1 -12.17 4.05 23.74
CA MET A 1 -10.75 3.73 24.03
C MET A 1 -9.91 4.81 23.37
N LYS A 2 -8.98 5.46 24.10
CA LYS A 2 -8.13 6.52 23.50
C LYS A 2 -6.69 6.00 23.45
N LEU A 3 -6.29 5.45 22.32
CA LEU A 3 -4.92 5.03 22.07
C LEU A 3 -4.26 6.05 21.15
N THR A 4 -3.06 6.50 21.47
CA THR A 4 -2.30 7.44 20.63
C THR A 4 -0.95 6.84 20.28
N VAL A 5 -0.66 6.78 18.99
CA VAL A 5 0.59 6.24 18.45
C VAL A 5 1.35 7.36 17.76
N PHE A 6 2.64 7.48 18.05
CA PHE A 6 3.53 8.44 17.40
C PHE A 6 4.62 7.70 16.64
N TYR A 7 4.87 8.10 15.41
CA TYR A 7 5.97 7.58 14.62
C TYR A 7 6.50 8.62 13.64
N THR A 8 7.69 8.35 13.13
CA THR A 8 8.27 9.14 12.05
C THR A 8 8.02 8.43 10.74
N ASN A 9 7.49 9.18 9.75
CA ASN A 9 7.28 8.63 8.43
C ASN A 9 8.62 8.41 7.74
N THR A 10 8.90 7.17 7.33
CA THR A 10 10.14 6.80 6.66
C THR A 10 9.86 6.31 5.24
N ARG A 11 10.86 6.49 4.37
CA ARG A 11 10.80 5.98 3.00
C ARG A 11 10.58 4.46 2.96
N GLU A 12 11.07 3.73 3.95
CA GLU A 12 10.94 2.27 4.04
C GLU A 12 9.50 1.86 4.32
N TYR A 13 8.84 2.48 5.29
CA TYR A 13 7.43 2.24 5.59
C TYR A 13 6.54 2.57 4.41
N MET A 14 6.78 3.71 3.77
CA MET A 14 6.03 4.10 2.58
C MET A 14 6.22 3.11 1.43
N LYS A 15 7.45 2.63 1.20
CA LYS A 15 7.75 1.61 0.20
C LYS A 15 7.02 0.29 0.48
N GLU A 16 6.99 -0.15 1.74
CA GLU A 16 6.29 -1.37 2.16
C GLU A 16 4.77 -1.22 1.97
N PHE A 17 4.21 -0.10 2.40
CA PHE A 17 2.80 0.25 2.21
C PHE A 17 2.40 0.26 0.74
N ILE A 18 3.12 1.00 -0.11
CA ILE A 18 2.86 1.08 -1.56
C ILE A 18 2.96 -0.30 -2.21
N ARG A 19 3.98 -1.09 -1.86
CA ARG A 19 4.12 -2.46 -2.38
C ARG A 19 2.92 -3.32 -2.00
N TYR A 20 2.42 -3.19 -0.78
CA TYR A 20 1.21 -3.89 -0.35
C TYR A 20 -0.01 -3.46 -1.17
N ILE A 21 -0.28 -2.16 -1.26
CA ILE A 21 -1.44 -1.61 -1.99
C ILE A 21 -1.41 -1.98 -3.48
N LEU A 22 -0.25 -1.91 -4.11
CA LEU A 22 -0.09 -2.17 -5.54
C LEU A 22 0.28 -3.63 -5.87
N ARG A 23 0.32 -4.52 -4.86
CA ARG A 23 0.75 -5.92 -5.03
C ARG A 23 0.03 -6.65 -6.16
N ARG A 24 -1.28 -6.39 -6.34
CA ARG A 24 -2.09 -7.00 -7.40
C ARG A 24 -1.66 -6.49 -8.79
N LEU A 25 -1.47 -5.20 -8.94
CA LEU A 25 -1.02 -4.58 -10.18
C LEU A 25 0.38 -5.09 -10.57
N ILE A 26 1.30 -5.10 -9.59
CA ILE A 26 2.67 -5.57 -9.80
C ILE A 26 2.68 -7.04 -10.22
N ARG A 27 1.91 -7.90 -9.55
CA ARG A 27 1.81 -9.33 -9.87
C ARG A 27 1.31 -9.53 -11.30
N TRP A 28 0.23 -8.83 -11.70
CA TRP A 28 -0.29 -8.92 -13.06
C TRP A 28 0.69 -8.37 -14.08
N GLY A 29 1.42 -7.30 -13.78
CA GLY A 29 2.48 -6.78 -14.64
C GLY A 29 3.57 -7.80 -14.92
N TYR A 30 4.01 -8.56 -13.91
CA TYR A 30 4.97 -9.65 -14.10
C TYR A 30 4.38 -10.81 -14.93
N ILE A 31 3.15 -11.25 -14.63
CA ILE A 31 2.51 -12.36 -15.35
C ILE A 31 2.37 -12.01 -16.83
N VAL A 32 1.81 -10.84 -17.15
CA VAL A 32 1.63 -10.37 -18.53
C VAL A 32 2.96 -10.15 -19.22
N GLY A 33 3.94 -9.59 -18.51
CA GLY A 33 5.28 -9.37 -19.05
C GLY A 33 5.98 -10.66 -19.45
N VAL A 34 5.99 -11.66 -18.57
CA VAL A 34 6.60 -12.98 -18.86
C VAL A 34 5.83 -13.69 -19.97
N ALA A 35 4.49 -13.68 -19.93
CA ALA A 35 3.68 -14.29 -20.98
C ALA A 35 3.94 -13.65 -22.36
N GLY A 36 4.06 -12.32 -22.42
CA GLY A 36 4.40 -11.60 -23.65
C GLY A 36 5.76 -12.03 -24.22
N LEU A 37 6.78 -12.17 -23.38
CA LEU A 37 8.11 -12.64 -23.80
C LEU A 37 8.09 -14.10 -24.30
N VAL A 38 7.34 -14.98 -23.64
CA VAL A 38 7.19 -16.37 -24.08
C VAL A 38 6.49 -16.44 -25.45
N MET A 39 5.40 -15.67 -25.62
CA MET A 39 4.70 -15.59 -26.91
C MET A 39 5.57 -15.00 -28.02
N ALA A 40 6.43 -14.03 -27.71
CA ALA A 40 7.38 -13.50 -28.68
C ALA A 40 8.33 -14.60 -29.22
N ILE A 41 8.81 -15.50 -28.36
CA ILE A 41 9.66 -16.62 -28.77
C ILE A 41 8.89 -17.59 -29.68
N VAL A 42 7.62 -17.86 -29.38
CA VAL A 42 6.77 -18.72 -30.20
C VAL A 42 6.60 -18.15 -31.61
N PHE A 43 6.17 -16.87 -31.71
CA PHE A 43 5.98 -16.22 -33.01
C PHE A 43 7.28 -16.07 -33.79
N PHE A 44 8.41 -15.90 -33.10
CA PHE A 44 9.72 -15.88 -33.76
C PHE A 44 10.05 -17.24 -34.41
N LYS A 45 9.76 -18.36 -33.77
CA LYS A 45 9.93 -19.70 -34.31
C LYS A 45 9.02 -19.99 -35.51
N ASP A 46 7.79 -19.41 -35.47
CA ASP A 46 6.83 -19.54 -36.55
C ASP A 46 7.12 -18.61 -37.76
N GLY A 47 8.22 -17.81 -37.67
CA GLY A 47 8.63 -16.89 -38.73
C GLY A 47 7.85 -15.57 -38.78
N ASP A 48 6.93 -15.32 -37.85
CA ASP A 48 6.13 -14.08 -37.79
C ASP A 48 6.89 -13.02 -36.97
N ASN A 49 7.88 -12.40 -37.58
CA ASN A 49 8.73 -11.39 -36.94
C ASN A 49 7.98 -10.16 -36.45
N PHE A 50 6.89 -9.79 -37.11
CA PHE A 50 6.07 -8.63 -36.69
C PHE A 50 5.37 -8.89 -35.36
N LYS A 51 4.67 -10.03 -35.24
CA LYS A 51 4.03 -10.42 -33.98
C LYS A 51 5.05 -10.65 -32.88
N ALA A 52 6.17 -11.30 -33.20
CA ALA A 52 7.24 -11.51 -32.24
C ALA A 52 7.76 -10.18 -31.67
N GLY A 53 8.05 -9.19 -32.51
CA GLY A 53 8.50 -7.86 -32.11
C GLY A 53 7.48 -7.13 -31.26
N THR A 54 6.19 -7.18 -31.63
CA THR A 54 5.10 -6.57 -30.86
C THR A 54 4.97 -7.18 -29.48
N MET A 55 4.97 -8.51 -29.37
CA MET A 55 4.87 -9.22 -28.08
C MET A 55 6.09 -9.00 -27.19
N MET A 56 7.28 -8.95 -27.76
CA MET A 56 8.52 -8.63 -27.07
C MET A 56 8.45 -7.23 -26.45
N THR A 57 8.07 -6.22 -27.23
CA THR A 57 7.93 -4.84 -26.76
C THR A 57 6.89 -4.73 -25.64
N ALA A 58 5.72 -5.32 -25.83
CA ALA A 58 4.66 -5.32 -24.81
C ALA A 58 5.10 -6.02 -23.52
N GLY A 59 5.82 -7.14 -23.63
CA GLY A 59 6.39 -7.87 -22.50
C GLY A 59 7.40 -7.02 -21.71
N PHE A 60 8.36 -6.40 -22.40
CA PHE A 60 9.32 -5.52 -21.74
C PHE A 60 8.70 -4.29 -21.09
N VAL A 61 7.75 -3.62 -21.76
CA VAL A 61 7.04 -2.48 -21.19
C VAL A 61 6.27 -2.89 -19.93
N SER A 62 5.58 -4.05 -19.95
CA SER A 62 4.84 -4.56 -18.80
C SER A 62 5.76 -4.85 -17.61
N LEU A 63 6.91 -5.46 -17.83
CA LEU A 63 7.92 -5.70 -16.80
C LEU A 63 8.52 -4.39 -16.27
N ALA A 64 8.82 -3.44 -17.13
CA ALA A 64 9.32 -2.13 -16.73
C ALA A 64 8.31 -1.40 -15.84
N VAL A 65 7.03 -1.38 -16.22
CA VAL A 65 5.95 -0.82 -15.39
C VAL A 65 5.91 -1.52 -14.03
N ALA A 66 5.93 -2.85 -13.97
CA ALA A 66 5.92 -3.59 -12.71
C ALA A 66 7.11 -3.25 -11.80
N LEU A 67 8.30 -3.08 -12.36
CA LEU A 67 9.53 -2.75 -11.61
C LEU A 67 9.56 -1.31 -11.11
N PHE A 68 9.14 -0.35 -11.96
CA PHE A 68 9.28 1.07 -11.66
C PHE A 68 8.08 1.69 -10.93
N THR A 69 6.93 1.02 -10.89
CA THR A 69 5.72 1.54 -10.24
C THR A 69 5.96 1.89 -8.77
N VAL A 70 6.59 1.01 -7.98
CA VAL A 70 6.83 1.27 -6.54
C VAL A 70 7.76 2.46 -6.31
N PRO A 71 8.98 2.52 -6.87
CA PRO A 71 9.89 3.64 -6.62
C PRO A 71 9.33 4.98 -7.09
N ILE A 72 8.61 5.02 -8.22
CA ILE A 72 7.97 6.24 -8.71
C ILE A 72 6.86 6.68 -7.75
N SER A 73 5.95 5.77 -7.37
CA SER A 73 4.85 6.10 -6.46
C SER A 73 5.34 6.56 -5.08
N VAL A 74 6.41 5.96 -4.54
CA VAL A 74 7.02 6.40 -3.28
C VAL A 74 7.57 7.80 -3.41
N ARG A 75 8.29 8.11 -4.50
CA ARG A 75 8.84 9.44 -4.74
C ARG A 75 7.75 10.51 -4.84
N ASP A 76 6.69 10.21 -5.60
CA ASP A 76 5.58 11.13 -5.80
C ASP A 76 4.83 11.40 -4.50
N LEU A 77 4.54 10.36 -3.72
CA LEU A 77 3.86 10.51 -2.43
C LEU A 77 4.71 11.29 -1.43
N MET A 78 6.01 11.01 -1.31
CA MET A 78 6.89 11.78 -0.44
C MET A 78 6.96 13.25 -0.85
N THR A 79 6.93 13.53 -2.16
CA THR A 79 6.93 14.91 -2.65
C THR A 79 5.61 15.62 -2.34
N GLN A 80 4.48 14.94 -2.48
CA GLN A 80 3.16 15.48 -2.15
C GLN A 80 3.02 15.70 -0.63
N GLU A 81 3.47 14.74 0.15
CA GLU A 81 3.47 14.82 1.61
C GLU A 81 4.23 16.04 2.11
N LYS A 82 5.47 16.25 1.66
CA LYS A 82 6.26 17.43 2.00
C LYS A 82 5.57 18.75 1.65
N LYS A 83 4.82 18.79 0.56
CA LYS A 83 4.05 19.99 0.18
C LYS A 83 2.86 20.25 1.12
N LEU A 84 2.24 19.21 1.66
CA LEU A 84 1.05 19.31 2.51
C LEU A 84 1.41 19.51 3.99
N THR A 85 2.46 18.83 4.46
CA THR A 85 2.83 18.78 5.89
C THR A 85 4.02 19.67 6.24
N GLY A 86 4.72 20.24 5.23
CA GLY A 86 6.02 20.86 5.41
C GLY A 86 7.11 19.78 5.62
N ASP A 87 8.14 20.11 6.38
CA ASP A 87 9.23 19.16 6.71
C ASP A 87 8.95 18.35 8.00
N GLU A 88 7.67 18.31 8.45
CA GLU A 88 7.30 17.50 9.62
C GLU A 88 7.06 16.04 9.24
N ASP A 89 8.05 15.19 9.51
CA ASP A 89 7.96 13.73 9.30
C ASP A 89 7.24 13.00 10.44
N LYS A 90 6.88 13.71 11.53
CA LYS A 90 6.19 13.13 12.69
C LYS A 90 4.70 12.98 12.44
N VAL A 91 4.22 11.77 12.60
CA VAL A 91 2.81 11.41 12.49
C VAL A 91 2.26 11.05 13.86
N MET A 92 1.12 11.60 14.20
CA MET A 92 0.34 11.21 15.37
C MET A 92 -0.95 10.54 14.90
N LEU A 93 -1.17 9.32 15.30
CA LEU A 93 -2.43 8.61 15.12
C LEU A 93 -3.15 8.51 16.45
N ARG A 94 -4.41 8.97 16.48
CA ARG A 94 -5.29 8.85 17.63
C ARG A 94 -6.43 7.91 17.28
N PHE A 95 -6.52 6.81 17.98
CA PHE A 95 -7.62 5.86 17.85
C PHE A 95 -8.73 6.22 18.81
N LEU A 96 -9.88 6.57 18.26
CA LEU A 96 -11.12 6.86 18.97
C LEU A 96 -12.01 5.61 19.01
N ASP A 97 -13.23 5.74 19.53
CA ASP A 97 -14.17 4.61 19.64
C ASP A 97 -14.71 4.17 18.28
N ASP A 98 -14.83 5.09 17.32
CA ASP A 98 -15.46 4.89 16.01
C ASP A 98 -14.60 5.38 14.81
N ALA A 99 -13.46 6.02 15.07
CA ALA A 99 -12.60 6.60 14.04
C ALA A 99 -11.12 6.55 14.41
N VAL A 100 -10.26 6.67 13.40
CA VAL A 100 -8.84 6.97 13.55
C VAL A 100 -8.56 8.37 12.99
N GLU A 101 -7.91 9.19 13.79
CA GLU A 101 -7.44 10.52 13.40
C GLU A 101 -5.94 10.48 13.13
N LEU A 102 -5.54 11.00 11.99
CA LEU A 102 -4.15 11.18 11.60
C LEU A 102 -3.84 12.69 11.62
N HIS A 103 -2.81 13.05 12.34
CA HIS A 103 -2.27 14.40 12.38
C HIS A 103 -0.82 14.38 11.94
N GLN A 104 -0.49 15.17 10.92
CA GLN A 104 0.88 15.33 10.44
C GLN A 104 1.08 16.78 9.99
N GLY A 105 1.86 17.54 10.73
CA GLY A 105 2.02 18.98 10.49
C GLY A 105 0.66 19.68 10.45
N LYS A 106 0.34 20.31 9.32
CA LYS A 106 -0.95 21.00 9.09
C LYS A 106 -2.05 20.07 8.57
N ALA A 107 -1.70 18.86 8.18
CA ALA A 107 -2.66 17.90 7.66
C ALA A 107 -3.39 17.18 8.81
N HIS A 108 -4.71 17.14 8.71
CA HIS A 108 -5.58 16.42 9.61
C HIS A 108 -6.54 15.56 8.79
N LEU A 109 -6.55 14.27 9.05
CA LEU A 109 -7.45 13.32 8.41
C LEU A 109 -8.15 12.51 9.50
N SER A 110 -9.48 12.48 9.48
CA SER A 110 -10.28 11.60 10.31
C SER A 110 -10.97 10.54 9.45
N VAL A 111 -10.84 9.29 9.83
CA VAL A 111 -11.39 8.14 9.09
C VAL A 111 -12.21 7.29 10.04
N GLU A 112 -13.51 7.21 9.80
CA GLU A 112 -14.40 6.34 10.55
C GLU A 112 -14.10 4.86 10.21
N TYR A 113 -14.18 3.99 11.21
CA TYR A 113 -13.92 2.56 11.03
C TYR A 113 -14.86 1.87 10.05
N ARG A 114 -16.06 2.40 9.84
CA ARG A 114 -17.01 1.88 8.84
C ARG A 114 -16.48 1.99 7.40
N HIS A 115 -15.53 2.90 7.13
CA HIS A 115 -14.89 3.08 5.82
C HIS A 115 -13.65 2.19 5.63
N VAL A 116 -13.24 1.47 6.67
CA VAL A 116 -12.14 0.51 6.56
C VAL A 116 -12.65 -0.73 5.83
N ILE A 117 -12.09 -1.01 4.67
CA ILE A 117 -12.49 -2.14 3.81
C ILE A 117 -11.66 -3.40 4.06
N SER A 118 -10.45 -3.26 4.58
CA SER A 118 -9.64 -4.38 5.02
C SER A 118 -8.59 -3.97 6.03
N VAL A 119 -8.22 -4.92 6.88
CA VAL A 119 -7.10 -4.80 7.81
C VAL A 119 -6.05 -5.82 7.39
N ALA A 120 -4.83 -5.37 7.20
CA ALA A 120 -3.73 -6.22 6.81
C ALA A 120 -2.51 -6.02 7.72
N GLU A 121 -1.68 -7.03 7.72
CA GLU A 121 -0.42 -7.05 8.44
C GLU A 121 0.70 -7.41 7.47
N THR A 122 1.78 -6.64 7.52
CA THR A 122 2.99 -6.87 6.75
C THR A 122 4.17 -7.14 7.70
N LYS A 123 5.40 -7.15 7.20
CA LYS A 123 6.57 -7.39 8.03
C LYS A 123 6.68 -6.34 9.16
N SER A 124 6.57 -5.05 8.80
CA SER A 124 6.82 -3.94 9.73
C SER A 124 5.60 -3.07 10.00
N LEU A 125 4.47 -3.30 9.29
CA LEU A 125 3.30 -2.43 9.35
C LEU A 125 2.01 -3.19 9.65
N TYR A 126 1.09 -2.51 10.34
CA TYR A 126 -0.34 -2.75 10.25
C TYR A 126 -0.93 -1.76 9.23
N ILE A 127 -1.85 -2.20 8.40
CA ILE A 127 -2.45 -1.40 7.33
C ILE A 127 -3.97 -1.45 7.46
N LEU A 128 -4.58 -0.28 7.65
CA LEU A 128 -6.02 -0.08 7.58
C LEU A 128 -6.34 0.46 6.18
N GLN A 129 -6.88 -0.38 5.32
CA GLN A 129 -7.22 0.00 3.95
C GLN A 129 -8.60 0.64 3.92
N ILE A 130 -8.71 1.86 3.38
CA ILE A 130 -9.94 2.66 3.33
C ILE A 130 -10.56 2.62 1.94
N GLY A 131 -9.75 2.38 0.93
CA GLY A 131 -10.16 2.31 -0.45
C GLY A 131 -9.23 1.42 -1.26
N LYS A 132 -9.47 1.29 -2.57
CA LYS A 132 -8.66 0.42 -3.43
C LYS A 132 -7.17 0.78 -3.43
N ARG A 133 -6.82 2.05 -3.19
CA ARG A 133 -5.44 2.57 -3.23
C ARG A 133 -5.08 3.45 -2.03
N ASN A 134 -5.98 3.61 -1.07
CA ASN A 134 -5.81 4.49 0.08
C ASN A 134 -5.87 3.69 1.37
N GLY A 135 -5.14 4.13 2.38
CA GLY A 135 -5.13 3.52 3.70
C GLY A 135 -4.24 4.27 4.68
N VAL A 136 -4.35 3.90 5.93
CA VAL A 136 -3.49 4.35 7.02
C VAL A 136 -2.58 3.19 7.39
N TYR A 137 -1.30 3.44 7.55
CA TYR A 137 -0.36 2.44 8.03
C TYR A 137 0.21 2.83 9.40
N ILE A 138 0.45 1.83 10.21
CA ILE A 138 0.94 1.95 11.58
C ILE A 138 2.19 1.08 11.71
N PRO A 139 3.38 1.63 11.96
CA PRO A 139 4.56 0.84 12.24
C PRO A 139 4.36 0.00 13.49
N LYS A 140 4.70 -1.28 13.43
CA LYS A 140 4.57 -2.22 14.56
C LYS A 140 5.36 -1.76 15.78
N GLU A 141 6.52 -1.18 15.54
CA GLU A 141 7.41 -0.64 16.60
C GLU A 141 6.86 0.61 17.28
N ALA A 142 5.93 1.34 16.62
CA ALA A 142 5.33 2.54 17.18
C ALA A 142 4.23 2.22 18.22
N VAL A 143 3.71 0.99 18.22
CA VAL A 143 2.74 0.52 19.21
C VAL A 143 3.50 0.07 20.46
N LYS A 144 3.32 0.81 21.54
CA LYS A 144 3.96 0.51 22.82
C LYS A 144 3.52 -0.86 23.33
N GLU A 145 4.41 -1.54 24.06
CA GLU A 145 4.16 -2.87 24.64
C GLU A 145 2.90 -2.88 25.51
N GLU A 146 2.74 -1.84 26.33
CA GLU A 146 1.58 -1.65 27.24
C GLU A 146 0.24 -1.52 26.51
N ASP A 147 0.24 -1.02 25.27
CA ASP A 147 -0.92 -0.77 24.46
C ASP A 147 -1.21 -1.90 23.44
N ARG A 148 -0.29 -2.86 23.31
CA ARG A 148 -0.31 -3.87 22.26
C ARG A 148 -1.55 -4.76 22.30
N ASP A 149 -1.95 -5.19 23.49
CA ASP A 149 -3.13 -6.06 23.64
C ASP A 149 -4.42 -5.33 23.26
N ALA A 150 -4.55 -4.07 23.72
CA ALA A 150 -5.68 -3.23 23.41
C ALA A 150 -5.74 -2.88 21.90
N PHE A 151 -4.58 -2.65 21.28
CA PHE A 151 -4.47 -2.41 19.85
C PHE A 151 -4.82 -3.65 19.03
N ASN A 152 -4.32 -4.83 19.42
CA ASN A 152 -4.65 -6.09 18.76
C ASN A 152 -6.15 -6.40 18.85
N ALA A 153 -6.77 -6.16 20.01
CA ALA A 153 -8.22 -6.32 20.17
C ALA A 153 -9.02 -5.40 19.22
N LEU A 154 -8.55 -4.15 19.03
CA LEU A 154 -9.13 -3.24 18.05
C LEU A 154 -8.98 -3.77 16.62
N LEU A 155 -7.79 -4.24 16.23
CA LEU A 155 -7.55 -4.79 14.91
C LEU A 155 -8.44 -6.00 14.62
N GLU A 156 -8.62 -6.90 15.59
CA GLU A 156 -9.50 -8.07 15.45
C GLU A 156 -10.97 -7.66 15.32
N LYS A 157 -11.41 -6.64 16.06
CA LYS A 157 -12.75 -6.07 15.90
C LYS A 157 -12.95 -5.53 14.48
N LEU A 158 -11.96 -4.78 13.96
CA LEU A 158 -12.02 -4.23 12.61
C LEU A 158 -11.98 -5.32 11.54
N LYS A 159 -11.17 -6.36 11.69
CA LYS A 159 -11.15 -7.52 10.77
C LYS A 159 -12.53 -8.17 10.67
N LYS A 160 -13.14 -8.48 11.83
CA LYS A 160 -14.49 -9.07 11.87
C LYS A 160 -15.56 -8.17 11.25
N GLN A 161 -15.41 -6.85 11.38
CA GLN A 161 -16.33 -5.88 10.77
C GLN A 161 -16.18 -5.85 9.25
N THR A 162 -14.94 -5.89 8.74
CA THR A 162 -14.67 -5.86 7.30
C THR A 162 -15.12 -7.16 6.60
N GLU A 163 -15.00 -8.32 7.25
CA GLU A 163 -15.49 -9.60 6.73
C GLU A 163 -17.01 -9.63 6.54
N LYS A 164 -17.76 -8.94 7.42
CA LYS A 164 -19.24 -8.85 7.31
C LYS A 164 -19.72 -7.93 6.17
N HIS A 165 -18.90 -7.00 5.71
CA HIS A 165 -19.25 -6.07 4.61
C HIS A 165 -18.72 -6.52 3.25
N GLY A 166 -17.94 -7.58 3.19
CA GLY A 166 -17.34 -8.12 1.97
C GLY A 166 -18.12 -9.27 1.31
N ASN A 167 -19.26 -9.67 1.88
CA ASN A 167 -20.15 -10.69 1.32
C ASN A 167 -21.34 -10.07 0.61
#